data_edb2b07bbe69c3a8391d03f802b2cdf8
#
_entry.id   edb2b07bbe69c3a8391d03f802b2cdf8
#
_cell.length_a   1.000
_cell.length_b   1.000
_cell.length_c   1.000
_cell.angle_alpha   90.00
_cell.angle_beta   90.00
_cell.angle_gamma   90.00
#
_symmetry.space_group_name_H-M   'P 1'
#
loop_
_entity.id
_entity.type
_entity.pdbx_description
1 polymer ?
#
loop_
_entity_poly.entity_id
_entity_poly.type
_entity_poly.pdbx_seq_one_letter_code
_entity_poly.pdbx_strand_id
1 'polypeptide(L)' 'MNEDILKGKWHEIQGDIKKTWGKLTDDDVMVINGESERLLGFLQTKYGYEKDKAQKEYDDFINRHK' A
#
# COMPACT_ATOMS: atom_id res chain seq x y z
N MET A 1 -5.11 -2.66 -14.15
CA MET A 1 -3.91 -1.98 -13.66
C MET A 1 -3.84 -2.06 -12.14
N ASN A 2 -2.63 -2.01 -11.60
CA ASN A 2 -2.46 -2.17 -10.15
C ASN A 2 -3.22 -1.13 -9.33
N GLU A 3 -3.25 0.11 -9.83
CA GLU A 3 -3.97 1.17 -9.14
C GLU A 3 -5.47 0.88 -9.07
N ASP A 4 -6.02 0.31 -10.13
CA ASP A 4 -7.45 -0.04 -10.15
C ASP A 4 -7.77 -1.14 -9.15
N ILE A 5 -6.85 -2.08 -8.95
CA ILE A 5 -7.05 -3.14 -7.97
C ILE A 5 -7.08 -2.56 -6.56
N LEU A 6 -6.11 -1.69 -6.24
CA LEU A 6 -6.06 -1.08 -4.93
C LEU A 6 -7.33 -0.28 -4.66
N LYS A 7 -7.72 0.57 -5.60
CA LYS A 7 -8.88 1.43 -5.45
C LYS A 7 -10.18 0.60 -5.39
N GLY A 8 -10.31 -0.37 -6.30
CA GLY A 8 -11.53 -1.17 -6.39
C GLY A 8 -11.75 -2.10 -5.22
N LYS A 9 -10.67 -2.57 -4.60
CA LYS A 9 -10.75 -3.48 -3.46
C LYS A 9 -10.34 -2.82 -2.15
N TRP A 10 -10.28 -1.51 -2.13
CA TRP A 10 -9.74 -0.77 -0.99
C TRP A 10 -10.37 -1.19 0.34
N HIS A 11 -11.68 -1.29 0.38
CA HIS A 11 -12.39 -1.63 1.60
C HIS A 11 -11.96 -3.00 2.14
N GLU A 12 -11.74 -3.94 1.24
CA GLU A 12 -11.34 -5.31 1.62
C GLU A 12 -9.90 -5.41 2.06
N ILE A 13 -9.01 -4.64 1.41
CA ILE A 13 -7.59 -4.83 1.63
C ILE A 13 -6.97 -3.90 2.66
N GLN A 14 -7.73 -2.95 3.20
CA GLN A 14 -7.21 -2.04 4.24
C GLN A 14 -6.56 -2.79 5.39
N GLY A 15 -7.22 -3.84 5.88
CA GLY A 15 -6.72 -4.61 7.00
C GLY A 15 -5.41 -5.32 6.68
N ASP A 16 -5.28 -5.82 5.45
CA ASP A 16 -4.08 -6.50 5.03
C ASP A 16 -2.90 -5.55 4.87
N ILE A 17 -3.18 -4.31 4.49
CA ILE A 17 -2.13 -3.30 4.43
C ILE A 17 -1.50 -3.11 5.80
N LYS A 18 -2.31 -3.01 6.84
CA LYS A 18 -1.80 -2.85 8.21
C LYS A 18 -1.05 -4.09 8.68
N LYS A 19 -1.49 -5.27 8.28
CA LYS A 19 -0.80 -6.51 8.62
C LYS A 19 0.54 -6.61 7.90
N THR A 20 0.55 -6.27 6.62
CA THR A 20 1.75 -6.39 5.79
C THR A 20 2.80 -5.36 6.19
N TRP A 21 2.35 -4.14 6.44
CA TRP A 21 3.23 -3.04 6.80
C TRP A 21 2.81 -2.49 8.16
N GLY A 22 3.30 -3.13 9.20
CA GLY A 22 2.89 -2.83 10.58
C GLY A 22 3.21 -1.43 11.07
N LYS A 23 4.10 -0.73 10.38
CA LYS A 23 4.40 0.66 10.74
C LYS A 23 3.34 1.65 10.27
N LEU A 24 2.43 1.21 9.41
CA LEU A 24 1.34 2.06 8.96
C LEU A 24 0.24 2.09 10.01
N THR A 25 -0.20 3.28 10.38
CA THR A 25 -1.26 3.47 11.37
C THR A 25 -2.62 3.53 10.67
N ASP A 26 -3.70 3.52 11.46
CA ASP A 26 -5.05 3.71 10.91
C ASP A 26 -5.16 5.03 10.17
N ASP A 27 -4.55 6.08 10.70
CA ASP A 27 -4.55 7.39 10.03
C ASP A 27 -3.83 7.33 8.70
N ASP A 28 -2.72 6.60 8.65
CA ASP A 28 -1.97 6.44 7.40
C ASP A 28 -2.83 5.74 6.35
N VAL A 29 -3.53 4.69 6.76
CA VAL A 29 -4.40 3.95 5.85
C VAL A 29 -5.53 4.84 5.33
N MET A 30 -6.10 5.67 6.19
CA MET A 30 -7.12 6.62 5.77
C MET A 30 -6.61 7.62 4.76
N VAL A 31 -5.38 8.09 4.95
CA VAL A 31 -4.76 9.02 3.99
C VAL A 31 -4.53 8.35 2.65
N ILE A 32 -4.09 7.09 2.66
CA ILE A 32 -3.85 6.35 1.42
C ILE A 32 -5.14 6.25 0.60
N ASN A 33 -6.23 5.87 1.23
CA ASN A 33 -7.55 5.88 0.63
C ASN A 33 -7.60 5.31 -0.79
N GLY A 34 -6.90 4.19 -1.02
CA GLY A 34 -6.90 3.54 -2.32
C GLY A 34 -5.98 4.15 -3.36
N GLU A 35 -5.20 5.16 -3.00
CA GLU A 35 -4.28 5.81 -3.94
C GLU A 35 -2.90 5.18 -3.85
N SER A 36 -2.46 4.54 -4.94
CA SER A 36 -1.19 3.82 -4.95
C SER A 36 0.00 4.73 -4.66
N GLU A 37 0.00 5.95 -5.18
CA GLU A 37 1.10 6.88 -4.96
C GLU A 37 1.30 7.20 -3.48
N ARG A 38 0.20 7.32 -2.75
CA ARG A 38 0.27 7.61 -1.32
C ARG A 38 0.86 6.43 -0.56
N LEU A 39 0.45 5.21 -0.90
CA LEU A 39 1.00 4.02 -0.28
C LEU A 39 2.50 3.92 -0.56
N LEU A 40 2.91 4.14 -1.81
CA LEU A 40 4.33 4.12 -2.15
C LEU A 40 5.11 5.16 -1.36
N GLY A 41 4.54 6.35 -1.20
CA GLY A 41 5.16 7.41 -0.40
C GLY A 41 5.37 7.01 1.04
N PHE A 42 4.38 6.36 1.65
CA PHE A 42 4.52 5.89 3.03
C PHE A 42 5.58 4.80 3.16
N LEU A 43 5.67 3.90 2.17
CA LEU A 43 6.71 2.87 2.20
C LEU A 43 8.10 3.50 2.15
N GLN A 44 8.25 4.56 1.38
CA GLN A 44 9.52 5.26 1.31
C GLN A 44 9.84 6.02 2.61
N THR A 45 8.86 6.69 3.17
CA THR A 45 9.10 7.52 4.36
C THR A 45 9.16 6.72 5.65
N LYS A 46 8.28 5.74 5.81
CA LYS A 46 8.21 4.99 7.07
C LYS A 46 9.18 3.83 7.15
N TYR A 47 9.51 3.25 6.01
CA TYR A 47 10.44 2.11 5.96
C TYR A 47 11.79 2.47 5.38
N GLY A 48 11.93 3.68 4.85
CA GLY A 48 13.17 4.09 4.22
C GLY A 48 13.47 3.36 2.93
N TYR A 49 12.46 2.80 2.29
CA TYR A 49 12.66 2.07 1.03
C TYR A 49 13.00 3.03 -0.10
N GLU A 50 13.91 2.59 -0.97
CA GLU A 50 14.11 3.28 -2.23
C GLU A 50 12.89 3.07 -3.11
N LYS A 51 12.74 3.92 -4.11
CA LYS A 51 11.58 3.88 -4.98
C LYS A 51 11.36 2.49 -5.58
N ASP A 52 12.43 1.86 -6.07
CA ASP A 52 12.31 0.54 -6.69
C ASP A 52 11.84 -0.52 -5.70
N LYS A 53 12.36 -0.47 -4.48
CA LYS A 53 11.96 -1.43 -3.46
C LYS A 53 10.51 -1.19 -3.03
N ALA A 54 10.11 0.06 -2.88
CA ALA A 54 8.73 0.38 -2.53
C ALA A 54 7.78 -0.15 -3.61
N GLN A 55 8.15 0.04 -4.87
CA GLN A 55 7.34 -0.45 -5.99
C GLN A 55 7.23 -1.97 -5.99
N LYS A 56 8.36 -2.65 -5.71
CA LYS A 56 8.35 -4.11 -5.67
C LYS A 56 7.46 -4.64 -4.56
N GLU A 57 7.55 -4.04 -3.36
CA GLU A 57 6.72 -4.44 -2.24
C GLU A 57 5.24 -4.23 -2.55
N TYR A 58 4.94 -3.10 -3.17
CA TYR A 58 3.58 -2.79 -3.57
C TYR A 58 3.07 -3.80 -4.61
N ASP A 59 3.88 -4.07 -5.64
CA ASP A 59 3.47 -5.01 -6.69
C ASP A 59 3.23 -6.42 -6.13
N ASP A 60 4.10 -6.88 -5.24
CA ASP A 60 3.94 -8.20 -4.62
C ASP A 60 2.63 -8.25 -3.83
N PHE A 61 2.33 -7.18 -3.09
CA PHE A 61 1.09 -7.11 -2.33
C PHE A 61 -0.13 -7.17 -3.25
N ILE A 62 -0.13 -6.37 -4.30
CA ILE A 62 -1.25 -6.33 -5.24
C ILE A 62 -1.44 -7.67 -5.94
N ASN A 63 -0.35 -8.35 -6.29
CA ASN A 63 -0.43 -9.66 -6.94
C ASN A 63 -1.15 -10.68 -6.06
N ARG A 64 -1.05 -10.56 -4.75
CA ARG A 64 -1.77 -11.46 -3.83
C ARG A 64 -3.26 -11.17 -3.77
N HIS A 65 -3.68 -10.01 -4.28
CA HIS A 65 -5.09 -9.59 -4.21
C HIS A 65 -5.78 -9.52 -5.57
N LYS A 66 -5.11 -9.99 -6.62
CA LYS A 66 -5.71 -10.00 -7.96
C LYS A 66 -6.92 -10.92 -8.05
#